data_e075a7ec7c3b7c7fcdee376aba31764f
#
_entry.id   e075a7ec7c3b7c7fcdee376aba31764f
#
_cell.length_a   1.000
_cell.length_b   1.000
_cell.length_c   1.000
_cell.angle_alpha   90.00
_cell.angle_beta   90.00
_cell.angle_gamma   90.00
#
_symmetry.space_group_name_H-M   'P 1'
#
loop_
_entity.id
_entity.type
_entity.pdbx_description
1 polymer ?
#
loop_
_entity_poly.entity_id
_entity_poly.type
_entity_poly.pdbx_seq_one_letter_code
_entity_poly.pdbx_strand_id
1 'polypeptide(L)'
;MSSATNSSPVRTAAKHLAHLVACVALITACTTDGRIPPSSETDPSMNSHATLAPSVSQRWIPTSGTPWQWQLTTPVDTGANVPVYDIDGVENGPEVVQALHAKGRKVICYVNTGAAETFRPDYHAFPSGVLGKPNGWKGEQSLDIRQLDTLRPIMAARFDLCRRSGFDAIEADLVDGYTNDTGFPLSANDQLAYNRMLADLAHQRGLSIGLKNDLNQISALLNYFDFAINEECAKYGECDKLTPFIRAGKAVFHVEYELRNAQFCAMTTALHFSSMRKNLNLDAPRWPC
;
A
#
# COMPACT_ATOMS: atom_id res chain seq x y z
N MET A 1 34.99 16.46 18.63
CA MET A 1 35.02 15.22 17.82
C MET A 1 34.32 14.15 18.65
N SER A 2 33.03 13.93 18.41
CA SER A 2 32.25 12.94 19.10
C SER A 2 31.55 12.12 18.01
N SER A 3 31.94 10.85 17.87
CA SER A 3 31.39 9.90 16.89
C SER A 3 30.05 9.44 17.39
N ALA A 4 28.99 9.79 16.67
CA ALA A 4 27.67 9.22 16.86
C ALA A 4 27.62 7.87 16.15
N THR A 5 27.47 6.80 16.91
CA THR A 5 27.20 5.45 16.42
C THR A 5 25.73 5.37 16.01
N ASN A 6 25.51 5.22 14.72
CA ASN A 6 24.19 5.06 14.12
C ASN A 6 23.81 3.58 14.21
N SER A 7 22.97 3.21 15.16
CA SER A 7 22.40 1.87 15.27
C SER A 7 21.04 1.83 14.55
N SER A 8 20.99 1.14 13.42
CA SER A 8 19.74 0.82 12.71
C SER A 8 18.85 -0.06 13.60
N PRO A 9 17.52 0.12 13.59
CA PRO A 9 16.62 -0.76 14.32
C PRO A 9 16.57 -2.15 13.66
N VAL A 10 17.04 -3.15 14.40
CA VAL A 10 17.03 -4.57 14.00
C VAL A 10 15.60 -5.11 14.15
N ARG A 11 14.99 -5.54 13.06
CA ARG A 11 13.77 -6.36 13.11
C ARG A 11 14.12 -7.75 13.66
N THR A 12 13.76 -8.02 14.91
CA THR A 12 13.92 -9.34 15.52
C THR A 12 12.70 -10.21 15.16
N ALA A 13 12.88 -11.14 14.25
CA ALA A 13 11.87 -12.14 13.92
C ALA A 13 11.83 -13.20 15.01
N ALA A 14 10.78 -13.23 15.84
CA ALA A 14 10.49 -14.31 16.76
C ALA A 14 9.74 -15.43 16.03
N LYS A 15 10.35 -16.62 15.96
CA LYS A 15 9.71 -17.85 15.45
C LYS A 15 8.79 -18.43 16.53
N HIS A 16 7.49 -18.51 16.29
CA HIS A 16 6.58 -19.34 17.06
C HIS A 16 5.89 -20.39 16.18
N LEU A 17 5.98 -21.60 16.70
CA LEU A 17 5.52 -22.90 16.17
C LEU A 17 3.98 -22.98 16.25
N ALA A 18 3.32 -23.27 15.12
CA ALA A 18 1.87 -23.41 15.04
C ALA A 18 1.45 -24.85 15.39
N HIS A 19 0.47 -24.99 16.29
CA HIS A 19 -0.25 -26.25 16.56
C HIS A 19 -1.54 -26.29 15.73
N LEU A 20 -1.71 -27.37 14.96
CA LEU A 20 -2.96 -27.72 14.26
C LEU A 20 -4.01 -28.21 15.25
N VAL A 21 -5.24 -27.69 15.13
CA VAL A 21 -6.45 -28.36 15.63
C VAL A 21 -7.50 -28.35 14.51
N ALA A 22 -7.88 -29.55 14.11
CA ALA A 22 -8.94 -29.81 13.14
C ALA A 22 -10.29 -29.90 13.87
N CYS A 23 -11.33 -29.25 13.37
CA CYS A 23 -12.71 -29.52 13.74
C CYS A 23 -13.58 -29.67 12.50
N VAL A 24 -14.21 -30.84 12.41
CA VAL A 24 -15.22 -31.26 11.43
C VAL A 24 -16.59 -30.80 11.92
N ALA A 25 -17.43 -30.22 11.07
CA ALA A 25 -18.85 -30.04 11.36
C ALA A 25 -19.73 -30.22 10.12
N LEU A 26 -20.80 -30.94 10.36
CA LEU A 26 -21.73 -31.58 9.46
C LEU A 26 -22.65 -30.61 8.66
N ILE A 27 -23.05 -31.14 7.51
CA ILE A 27 -24.05 -30.61 6.57
C ILE A 27 -25.46 -31.03 7.01
N THR A 28 -26.43 -30.13 6.93
CA THR A 28 -27.85 -30.50 6.87
C THR A 28 -28.54 -29.68 5.79
N ALA A 29 -29.10 -30.39 4.82
CA ALA A 29 -29.89 -29.86 3.73
C ALA A 29 -31.38 -29.80 4.14
N CYS A 30 -32.10 -28.77 3.72
CA CYS A 30 -33.57 -28.78 3.65
C CYS A 30 -34.02 -28.19 2.30
N THR A 31 -34.71 -29.01 1.54
CA THR A 31 -35.45 -28.70 0.32
C THR A 31 -36.87 -28.29 0.66
N THR A 32 -37.44 -27.27 0.03
CA THR A 32 -38.87 -27.14 -0.18
C THR A 32 -39.18 -26.51 -1.52
N ASP A 33 -40.05 -27.21 -2.23
CA ASP A 33 -40.66 -27.00 -3.54
C ASP A 33 -41.79 -25.95 -3.44
N GLY A 34 -42.01 -25.13 -4.48
CA GLY A 34 -43.13 -24.17 -4.49
C GLY A 34 -43.33 -23.54 -5.87
N ARG A 35 -44.36 -24.02 -6.55
CA ARG A 35 -44.79 -23.75 -7.92
C ARG A 35 -45.18 -22.29 -8.22
N ILE A 36 -44.96 -21.91 -9.47
CA ILE A 36 -45.43 -20.70 -10.17
C ILE A 36 -46.85 -20.98 -10.77
N PRO A 37 -47.70 -19.95 -10.92
CA PRO A 37 -48.51 -19.83 -12.11
C PRO A 37 -48.31 -18.50 -12.86
N PRO A 38 -48.69 -18.46 -14.17
CA PRO A 38 -48.38 -17.34 -15.05
C PRO A 38 -49.55 -16.37 -15.16
N SER A 39 -49.26 -15.10 -15.42
CA SER A 39 -50.21 -14.21 -16.09
C SER A 39 -49.48 -13.17 -16.95
N SER A 40 -49.88 -13.16 -18.17
CA SER A 40 -49.61 -12.23 -19.25
C SER A 40 -50.28 -10.87 -18.98
N GLU A 41 -49.58 -9.80 -19.28
CA GLU A 41 -50.18 -8.63 -19.92
C GLU A 41 -49.08 -7.73 -20.52
N THR A 42 -49.25 -7.45 -21.78
CA THR A 42 -48.51 -6.53 -22.63
C THR A 42 -49.01 -5.11 -22.39
N ASP A 43 -48.10 -4.16 -22.26
CA ASP A 43 -48.36 -2.78 -22.68
C ASP A 43 -47.07 -2.00 -22.99
N PRO A 44 -47.12 -1.09 -23.95
CA PRO A 44 -45.94 -0.65 -24.69
C PRO A 44 -45.39 0.73 -24.22
N SER A 45 -44.16 0.93 -24.57
CA SER A 45 -43.55 2.27 -24.71
C SER A 45 -43.39 3.10 -23.46
N MET A 46 -42.24 2.90 -22.77
CA MET A 46 -41.60 4.00 -22.08
C MET A 46 -40.17 4.11 -22.58
N ASN A 47 -39.94 5.26 -23.21
CA ASN A 47 -38.66 5.76 -23.67
C ASN A 47 -37.75 5.95 -22.45
N SER A 48 -37.04 4.89 -22.04
CA SER A 48 -36.07 4.96 -20.97
C SER A 48 -34.83 5.68 -21.51
N HIS A 49 -34.73 6.95 -21.21
CA HIS A 49 -33.43 7.61 -21.17
C HIS A 49 -32.58 6.84 -20.14
N ALA A 50 -31.82 5.87 -20.65
CA ALA A 50 -30.74 5.27 -19.87
C ALA A 50 -29.76 6.39 -19.56
N THR A 51 -29.87 6.97 -18.36
CA THR A 51 -28.84 7.79 -17.76
C THR A 51 -27.63 6.86 -17.64
N LEU A 52 -26.68 7.03 -18.57
CA LEU A 52 -25.39 6.34 -18.47
C LEU A 52 -24.81 6.72 -17.09
N ALA A 53 -24.78 5.77 -16.19
CA ALA A 53 -24.02 5.92 -14.95
C ALA A 53 -22.61 6.38 -15.36
N PRO A 54 -22.02 7.40 -14.68
CA PRO A 54 -20.68 7.82 -14.99
C PRO A 54 -19.78 6.60 -14.96
N SER A 55 -19.09 6.33 -16.06
CA SER A 55 -18.11 5.26 -16.13
C SER A 55 -17.09 5.54 -15.03
N VAL A 56 -17.06 4.69 -14.01
CA VAL A 56 -15.97 4.72 -13.02
C VAL A 56 -14.71 4.56 -13.85
N SER A 57 -13.93 5.62 -13.98
CA SER A 57 -12.67 5.57 -14.72
C SER A 57 -11.86 4.43 -14.11
N GLN A 58 -11.49 3.48 -14.95
CA GLN A 58 -10.74 2.31 -14.49
C GLN A 58 -9.47 2.79 -13.78
N ARG A 59 -9.28 2.39 -12.52
CA ARG A 59 -8.07 2.72 -11.76
C ARG A 59 -6.84 2.28 -12.55
N TRP A 60 -5.79 3.12 -12.55
CA TRP A 60 -4.52 2.71 -13.08
C TRP A 60 -3.88 1.65 -12.17
N ILE A 61 -3.51 0.51 -12.73
CA ILE A 61 -2.82 -0.56 -12.01
C ILE A 61 -1.47 -0.79 -12.70
N PRO A 62 -0.34 -0.62 -12.00
CA PRO A 62 0.97 -0.86 -12.59
C PRO A 62 1.18 -2.35 -12.88
N THR A 63 1.81 -2.64 -14.02
CA THR A 63 2.15 -4.00 -14.43
C THR A 63 3.55 -4.40 -14.01
N SER A 64 3.78 -5.72 -13.91
CA SER A 64 5.08 -6.30 -13.61
C SER A 64 6.19 -5.73 -14.52
N GLY A 65 7.36 -5.45 -13.94
CA GLY A 65 8.52 -4.92 -14.66
C GLY A 65 8.45 -3.43 -15.02
N THR A 66 7.43 -2.69 -14.59
CA THR A 66 7.31 -1.25 -14.85
C THR A 66 8.46 -0.48 -14.15
N PRO A 67 9.32 0.25 -14.87
CA PRO A 67 10.36 1.08 -14.25
C PRO A 67 9.77 2.21 -13.41
N TRP A 68 10.44 2.57 -12.32
CA TRP A 68 9.94 3.58 -11.40
C TRP A 68 11.05 4.39 -10.74
N GLN A 69 10.71 5.56 -10.20
CA GLN A 69 11.52 6.37 -9.30
C GLN A 69 10.79 6.49 -7.97
N TRP A 70 11.52 6.34 -6.89
CA TRP A 70 11.04 6.60 -5.54
C TRP A 70 11.86 7.72 -4.92
N GLN A 71 11.24 8.86 -4.68
CA GLN A 71 11.91 10.00 -4.07
C GLN A 71 10.99 10.69 -3.07
N LEU A 72 11.33 10.61 -1.78
CA LEU A 72 10.56 11.25 -0.71
C LEU A 72 11.18 12.58 -0.25
N THR A 73 12.39 12.90 -0.69
CA THR A 73 13.01 14.23 -0.44
C THR A 73 12.54 15.27 -1.45
N THR A 74 12.44 16.52 -1.01
CA THR A 74 12.12 17.68 -1.84
C THR A 74 13.35 18.55 -2.13
N PRO A 75 13.41 19.27 -3.27
CA PRO A 75 12.47 19.18 -4.40
C PRO A 75 12.60 17.87 -5.19
N VAL A 76 11.50 17.41 -5.79
CA VAL A 76 11.51 16.20 -6.62
C VAL A 76 12.26 16.44 -7.92
N ASP A 77 13.25 15.57 -8.22
CA ASP A 77 13.90 15.54 -9.53
C ASP A 77 12.99 14.82 -10.55
N THR A 78 12.36 15.59 -11.42
CA THR A 78 11.49 15.08 -12.49
C THR A 78 12.27 14.66 -13.74
N GLY A 79 13.61 14.51 -13.67
CA GLY A 79 14.50 14.21 -14.80
C GLY A 79 14.61 12.73 -15.14
N ALA A 80 14.36 11.81 -14.19
CA ALA A 80 14.46 10.38 -14.47
C ALA A 80 13.43 9.96 -15.55
N ASN A 81 13.91 9.27 -16.59
CA ASN A 81 13.05 8.82 -17.70
C ASN A 81 12.40 7.48 -17.34
N VAL A 82 11.38 7.52 -16.49
CA VAL A 82 10.60 6.36 -16.05
C VAL A 82 9.11 6.68 -16.09
N PRO A 83 8.24 5.69 -16.32
CA PRO A 83 6.79 5.91 -16.41
C PRO A 83 6.12 6.15 -15.05
N VAL A 84 6.77 5.80 -13.94
CA VAL A 84 6.17 5.90 -12.60
C VAL A 84 7.08 6.64 -11.64
N TYR A 85 6.50 7.55 -10.88
CA TYR A 85 7.12 8.22 -9.74
C TYR A 85 6.33 7.94 -8.48
N ASP A 86 7.03 7.70 -7.38
CA ASP A 86 6.49 7.63 -6.05
C ASP A 86 7.11 8.75 -5.22
N ILE A 87 6.28 9.64 -4.73
CA ILE A 87 6.70 10.89 -4.06
C ILE A 87 5.81 11.19 -2.87
N ASP A 88 6.36 11.94 -1.91
CA ASP A 88 5.61 12.35 -0.72
C ASP A 88 4.37 13.19 -1.07
N GLY A 89 3.20 12.76 -0.59
CA GLY A 89 1.92 13.35 -0.93
C GLY A 89 1.62 14.68 -0.24
N VAL A 90 2.30 14.97 0.87
CA VAL A 90 2.12 16.24 1.61
C VAL A 90 3.11 17.31 1.16
N GLU A 91 4.36 16.88 0.91
CA GLU A 91 5.44 17.80 0.53
C GLU A 91 5.38 18.23 -0.95
N ASN A 92 4.57 17.52 -1.77
CA ASN A 92 4.46 17.81 -3.19
C ASN A 92 3.02 18.18 -3.57
N GLY A 93 2.86 19.42 -4.04
CA GLY A 93 1.59 19.96 -4.51
C GLY A 93 1.18 19.46 -5.89
N PRO A 94 -0.02 19.85 -6.35
CA PRO A 94 -0.55 19.45 -7.66
C PRO A 94 0.34 19.87 -8.84
N GLU A 95 1.19 20.88 -8.68
CA GLU A 95 2.09 21.38 -9.72
C GLU A 95 3.13 20.32 -10.12
N VAL A 96 3.69 19.62 -9.15
CA VAL A 96 4.69 18.55 -9.39
C VAL A 96 4.00 17.36 -10.08
N VAL A 97 2.82 16.98 -9.61
CA VAL A 97 2.02 15.90 -10.21
C VAL A 97 1.65 16.21 -11.65
N GLN A 98 1.16 17.43 -11.92
CA GLN A 98 0.83 17.88 -13.28
C GLN A 98 2.05 17.90 -14.19
N ALA A 99 3.21 18.36 -13.69
CA ALA A 99 4.46 18.36 -14.47
C ALA A 99 4.92 16.93 -14.83
N LEU A 100 4.70 15.95 -13.95
CA LEU A 100 4.96 14.55 -14.23
C LEU A 100 3.94 13.98 -15.23
N HIS A 101 2.65 14.27 -15.07
CA HIS A 101 1.60 13.88 -16.01
C HIS A 101 1.81 14.47 -17.41
N ALA A 102 2.26 15.72 -17.51
CA ALA A 102 2.60 16.34 -18.80
C ALA A 102 3.73 15.60 -19.55
N LYS A 103 4.54 14.83 -18.84
CA LYS A 103 5.57 13.93 -19.40
C LYS A 103 5.07 12.48 -19.59
N GLY A 104 3.76 12.24 -19.46
CA GLY A 104 3.13 10.91 -19.60
C GLY A 104 3.40 9.96 -18.44
N ARG A 105 3.78 10.45 -17.26
CA ARG A 105 4.13 9.65 -16.09
C ARG A 105 2.97 9.49 -15.15
N LYS A 106 2.90 8.34 -14.46
CA LYS A 106 2.00 8.07 -13.36
C LYS A 106 2.65 8.40 -12.03
N VAL A 107 1.87 8.84 -11.05
CA VAL A 107 2.40 9.34 -9.78
C VAL A 107 1.70 8.63 -8.62
N ILE A 108 2.50 7.95 -7.79
CA ILE A 108 2.09 7.31 -6.55
C ILE A 108 2.28 8.33 -5.42
N CYS A 109 1.30 8.42 -4.55
CA CYS A 109 1.29 9.28 -3.37
C CYS A 109 1.77 8.47 -2.17
N TYR A 110 2.99 8.72 -1.70
CA TYR A 110 3.44 8.18 -0.41
C TYR A 110 2.64 8.80 0.72
N VAL A 111 2.09 7.95 1.58
CA VAL A 111 1.36 8.33 2.79
C VAL A 111 1.74 7.41 3.93
N ASN A 112 2.28 7.97 5.02
CA ASN A 112 2.45 7.21 6.25
C ASN A 112 1.07 6.88 6.83
N THR A 113 0.71 5.60 6.92
CA THR A 113 -0.59 5.16 7.41
C THR A 113 -0.52 4.43 8.74
N GLY A 114 0.67 4.01 9.17
CA GLY A 114 0.87 3.29 10.44
C GLY A 114 1.49 4.11 11.56
N ALA A 115 1.85 5.38 11.27
CA ALA A 115 2.35 6.32 12.29
C ALA A 115 1.78 7.73 12.12
N ALA A 116 1.73 8.47 13.22
CA ALA A 116 1.50 9.90 13.25
C ALA A 116 2.85 10.62 13.27
N GLU A 117 3.03 11.56 12.36
CA GLU A 117 4.26 12.32 12.17
C GLU A 117 4.08 13.73 12.74
N THR A 118 4.84 14.09 13.78
CA THR A 118 4.68 15.36 14.52
C THR A 118 4.91 16.62 13.68
N PHE A 119 5.55 16.45 12.53
CA PHE A 119 5.83 17.54 11.58
C PHE A 119 4.77 17.68 10.48
N ARG A 120 3.77 16.79 10.41
CA ARG A 120 2.69 16.89 9.44
C ARG A 120 1.57 17.83 9.93
N PRO A 121 0.94 18.58 9.02
CA PRO A 121 -0.12 19.53 9.38
C PRO A 121 -1.29 18.90 10.11
N ASP A 122 -1.58 17.62 9.84
CA ASP A 122 -2.71 16.87 10.40
C ASP A 122 -2.38 16.11 11.69
N TYR A 123 -1.17 16.26 12.25
CA TYR A 123 -0.78 15.56 13.48
C TYR A 123 -1.81 15.73 14.62
N HIS A 124 -2.37 16.94 14.76
CA HIS A 124 -3.34 17.25 15.80
C HIS A 124 -4.72 16.58 15.61
N ALA A 125 -4.96 15.97 14.45
CA ALA A 125 -6.17 15.17 14.23
C ALA A 125 -6.11 13.81 14.92
N PHE A 126 -4.94 13.35 15.33
CA PHE A 126 -4.77 12.09 16.06
C PHE A 126 -4.99 12.29 17.55
N PRO A 127 -6.05 11.70 18.16
CA PRO A 127 -6.22 11.71 19.60
C PRO A 127 -5.05 11.02 20.31
N SER A 128 -4.68 11.49 21.49
CA SER A 128 -3.58 10.91 22.27
C SER A 128 -3.74 9.41 22.54
N GLY A 129 -4.97 8.91 22.63
CA GLY A 129 -5.26 7.50 22.87
C GLY A 129 -4.89 6.55 21.72
N VAL A 130 -4.62 7.07 20.50
CA VAL A 130 -4.16 6.25 19.38
C VAL A 130 -2.66 6.36 19.14
N LEU A 131 -1.95 7.22 19.88
CA LEU A 131 -0.53 7.44 19.74
C LEU A 131 0.26 6.47 20.61
N GLY A 132 1.09 5.66 19.98
CA GLY A 132 1.90 4.64 20.62
C GLY A 132 3.37 5.05 20.78
N LYS A 133 4.24 4.05 20.77
CA LYS A 133 5.68 4.24 20.90
C LYS A 133 6.28 4.88 19.64
N PRO A 134 7.40 5.61 19.77
CA PRO A 134 8.23 5.98 18.62
C PRO A 134 8.64 4.70 17.84
N ASN A 135 8.63 4.77 16.51
CA ASN A 135 8.96 3.65 15.62
C ASN A 135 10.43 3.64 15.15
N GLY A 136 11.26 4.54 15.70
CA GLY A 136 12.67 4.69 15.32
C GLY A 136 12.95 5.86 14.36
N TRP A 137 11.93 6.36 13.67
CA TRP A 137 12.05 7.57 12.86
C TRP A 137 11.74 8.81 13.70
N LYS A 138 12.53 9.87 13.48
CA LYS A 138 12.41 11.09 14.27
C LYS A 138 11.05 11.76 14.05
N GLY A 139 10.31 11.92 15.12
CA GLY A 139 9.01 12.61 15.11
C GLY A 139 7.84 11.72 14.77
N GLU A 140 8.03 10.42 14.66
CA GLU A 140 6.97 9.46 14.35
C GLU A 140 6.55 8.63 15.56
N GLN A 141 5.25 8.44 15.71
CA GLN A 141 4.64 7.58 16.74
C GLN A 141 3.70 6.58 16.07
N SER A 142 3.90 5.30 16.38
CA SER A 142 3.04 4.21 15.90
C SER A 142 1.59 4.44 16.27
N LEU A 143 0.66 3.95 15.44
CA LEU A 143 -0.78 4.09 15.66
C LEU A 143 -1.39 2.82 16.26
N ASP A 144 -2.40 3.01 17.13
CA ASP A 144 -3.32 1.92 17.51
C ASP A 144 -4.31 1.64 16.38
N ILE A 145 -3.89 0.82 15.43
CA ILE A 145 -4.68 0.49 14.23
C ILE A 145 -5.97 -0.29 14.53
N ARG A 146 -6.22 -0.70 15.77
CA ARG A 146 -7.48 -1.31 16.21
C ARG A 146 -8.61 -0.27 16.27
N GLN A 147 -8.27 1.02 16.37
CA GLN A 147 -9.20 2.14 16.47
C GLN A 147 -9.69 2.58 15.08
N LEU A 148 -10.32 1.66 14.33
CA LEU A 148 -10.70 1.89 12.93
C LEU A 148 -11.59 3.11 12.75
N ASP A 149 -12.59 3.30 13.62
CA ASP A 149 -13.53 4.42 13.50
C ASP A 149 -12.87 5.77 13.74
N THR A 150 -11.83 5.81 14.58
CA THR A 150 -11.03 7.01 14.83
C THR A 150 -10.08 7.31 13.68
N LEU A 151 -9.41 6.28 13.14
CA LEU A 151 -8.38 6.45 12.11
C LEU A 151 -8.97 6.61 10.70
N ARG A 152 -10.11 6.00 10.41
CA ARG A 152 -10.77 6.06 9.11
C ARG A 152 -10.94 7.47 8.56
N PRO A 153 -11.52 8.45 9.29
CA PRO A 153 -11.67 9.80 8.76
C PRO A 153 -10.34 10.51 8.54
N ILE A 154 -9.32 10.23 9.34
CA ILE A 154 -7.98 10.83 9.19
C ILE A 154 -7.31 10.28 7.92
N MET A 155 -7.31 8.96 7.73
CA MET A 155 -6.75 8.34 6.52
C MET A 155 -7.55 8.72 5.27
N ALA A 156 -8.87 8.83 5.38
CA ALA A 156 -9.72 9.34 4.32
C ALA A 156 -9.30 10.74 3.87
N ALA A 157 -9.05 11.65 4.82
CA ALA A 157 -8.60 13.02 4.53
C ALA A 157 -7.21 13.05 3.86
N ARG A 158 -6.27 12.19 4.29
CA ARG A 158 -4.95 12.02 3.63
C ARG A 158 -5.09 11.54 2.18
N PHE A 159 -5.94 10.54 1.94
CA PHE A 159 -6.19 10.03 0.59
C PHE A 159 -6.98 11.04 -0.28
N ASP A 160 -7.87 11.84 0.32
CA ASP A 160 -8.52 12.96 -0.36
C ASP A 160 -7.52 14.02 -0.80
N LEU A 161 -6.48 14.29 -0.01
CA LEU A 161 -5.38 15.19 -0.40
C LEU A 161 -4.68 14.65 -1.65
N CYS A 162 -4.26 13.37 -1.65
CA CYS A 162 -3.64 12.73 -2.82
C CYS A 162 -4.55 12.81 -4.05
N ARG A 163 -5.85 12.51 -3.90
CA ARG A 163 -6.81 12.57 -4.99
C ARG A 163 -6.96 13.97 -5.57
N ARG A 164 -7.09 14.99 -4.70
CA ARG A 164 -7.21 16.40 -5.12
C ARG A 164 -5.95 16.92 -5.80
N SER A 165 -4.78 16.47 -5.37
CA SER A 165 -3.49 16.80 -5.99
C SER A 165 -3.26 16.08 -7.33
N GLY A 166 -4.14 15.13 -7.69
CA GLY A 166 -4.10 14.46 -8.98
C GLY A 166 -3.29 13.16 -9.02
N PHE A 167 -2.83 12.63 -7.90
CA PHE A 167 -2.12 11.35 -7.86
C PHE A 167 -2.96 10.20 -8.44
N ASP A 168 -2.30 9.18 -8.97
CA ASP A 168 -2.93 8.01 -9.59
C ASP A 168 -3.08 6.83 -8.62
N ALA A 169 -2.25 6.77 -7.58
CA ALA A 169 -2.20 5.66 -6.62
C ALA A 169 -1.71 6.14 -5.25
N ILE A 170 -1.82 5.24 -4.26
CA ILE A 170 -1.31 5.40 -2.89
C ILE A 170 -0.21 4.37 -2.62
N GLU A 171 0.91 4.78 -2.04
CA GLU A 171 1.75 3.94 -1.21
C GLU A 171 1.30 4.11 0.23
N ALA A 172 0.74 3.06 0.82
CA ALA A 172 0.36 3.04 2.23
C ALA A 172 1.51 2.48 3.07
N ASP A 173 2.28 3.35 3.71
CA ASP A 173 3.43 2.93 4.50
C ASP A 173 3.08 2.51 5.93
N LEU A 174 3.94 1.67 6.55
CA LEU A 174 3.82 1.12 7.90
C LEU A 174 2.54 0.30 8.12
N VAL A 175 2.23 -0.59 7.17
CA VAL A 175 1.05 -1.47 7.21
C VAL A 175 1.36 -2.88 7.73
N ASP A 176 2.43 -3.04 8.48
CA ASP A 176 2.88 -4.29 9.13
C ASP A 176 3.16 -4.12 10.64
N GLY A 177 2.57 -3.11 11.26
CA GLY A 177 2.81 -2.71 12.65
C GLY A 177 2.63 -3.82 13.69
N TYR A 178 1.79 -4.84 13.41
CA TYR A 178 1.59 -5.99 14.29
C TYR A 178 2.86 -6.83 14.51
N THR A 179 3.89 -6.66 13.68
CA THR A 179 5.20 -7.30 13.83
C THR A 179 6.18 -6.50 14.66
N ASN A 180 5.79 -5.28 15.07
CA ASN A 180 6.67 -4.30 15.73
C ASN A 180 6.19 -3.97 17.14
N ASP A 181 7.08 -3.44 17.98
CA ASP A 181 6.72 -2.91 19.30
C ASP A 181 6.12 -1.50 19.18
N THR A 182 4.85 -1.44 18.83
CA THR A 182 4.10 -0.19 18.66
C THR A 182 3.63 0.42 19.98
N GLY A 183 3.77 -0.30 21.11
CA GLY A 183 3.16 0.06 22.39
C GLY A 183 1.74 -0.47 22.55
N PHE A 184 1.18 -1.10 21.52
CA PHE A 184 -0.14 -1.73 21.52
C PHE A 184 -0.04 -3.22 21.21
N PRO A 185 -0.91 -4.06 21.80
CA PRO A 185 -0.94 -5.50 21.51
C PRO A 185 -1.70 -5.76 20.18
N LEU A 186 -1.10 -5.31 19.08
CA LEU A 186 -1.68 -5.49 17.75
C LEU A 186 -1.59 -6.95 17.31
N SER A 187 -2.69 -7.50 16.83
CA SER A 187 -2.73 -8.84 16.23
C SER A 187 -2.64 -8.78 14.70
N ALA A 188 -2.30 -9.91 14.08
CA ALA A 188 -2.36 -10.05 12.63
C ALA A 188 -3.76 -9.76 12.05
N ASN A 189 -4.83 -10.09 12.80
CA ASN A 189 -6.20 -9.80 12.38
C ASN A 189 -6.53 -8.30 12.44
N ASP A 190 -6.01 -7.57 13.43
CA ASP A 190 -6.16 -6.12 13.50
C ASP A 190 -5.50 -5.47 12.28
N GLN A 191 -4.29 -5.92 11.92
CA GLN A 191 -3.59 -5.44 10.73
C GLN A 191 -4.36 -5.73 9.45
N LEU A 192 -4.88 -6.95 9.28
CA LEU A 192 -5.72 -7.29 8.12
C LEU A 192 -6.96 -6.40 8.01
N ALA A 193 -7.64 -6.13 9.13
CA ALA A 193 -8.83 -5.26 9.14
C ALA A 193 -8.46 -3.82 8.74
N TYR A 194 -7.35 -3.31 9.29
CA TYR A 194 -6.85 -1.99 8.96
C TYR A 194 -6.41 -1.86 7.50
N ASN A 195 -5.61 -2.80 7.00
CA ASN A 195 -5.12 -2.79 5.62
C ASN A 195 -6.27 -2.86 4.60
N ARG A 196 -7.32 -3.66 4.86
CA ARG A 196 -8.52 -3.71 4.03
C ARG A 196 -9.27 -2.38 4.05
N MET A 197 -9.40 -1.73 5.21
CA MET A 197 -10.00 -0.42 5.32
C MET A 197 -9.24 0.63 4.48
N LEU A 198 -7.91 0.62 4.50
CA LEU A 198 -7.10 1.51 3.67
C LEU A 198 -7.33 1.26 2.17
N ALA A 199 -7.36 -0.01 1.77
CA ALA A 199 -7.64 -0.38 0.37
C ALA A 199 -9.02 0.11 -0.09
N ASP A 200 -10.06 -0.08 0.72
CA ASP A 200 -11.39 0.42 0.45
C ASP A 200 -11.43 1.95 0.29
N LEU A 201 -10.73 2.68 1.18
CA LEU A 201 -10.65 4.14 1.11
C LEU A 201 -9.98 4.64 -0.17
N ALA A 202 -8.90 3.99 -0.62
CA ALA A 202 -8.22 4.33 -1.88
C ALA A 202 -9.13 4.03 -3.08
N HIS A 203 -9.73 2.84 -3.11
CA HIS A 203 -10.60 2.40 -4.21
C HIS A 203 -11.86 3.27 -4.36
N GLN A 204 -12.49 3.68 -3.26
CA GLN A 204 -13.62 4.63 -3.29
C GLN A 204 -13.26 5.98 -3.92
N ARG A 205 -11.98 6.34 -3.94
CA ARG A 205 -11.44 7.56 -4.55
C ARG A 205 -10.95 7.36 -5.98
N GLY A 206 -11.06 6.14 -6.51
CA GLY A 206 -10.52 5.78 -7.83
C GLY A 206 -8.99 5.71 -7.87
N LEU A 207 -8.33 5.60 -6.70
CA LEU A 207 -6.89 5.43 -6.57
C LEU A 207 -6.55 3.95 -6.44
N SER A 208 -5.47 3.51 -7.06
CA SER A 208 -4.84 2.24 -6.75
C SER A 208 -4.08 2.33 -5.44
N ILE A 209 -3.76 1.18 -4.84
CA ILE A 209 -3.02 1.14 -3.59
C ILE A 209 -1.95 0.04 -3.58
N GLY A 210 -0.75 0.39 -3.12
CA GLY A 210 0.38 -0.50 -2.92
C GLY A 210 0.46 -1.03 -1.49
N LEU A 211 0.69 -2.34 -1.36
CA LEU A 211 1.02 -2.99 -0.08
C LEU A 211 2.50 -2.78 0.21
N LYS A 212 2.81 -2.00 1.24
CA LYS A 212 4.19 -1.82 1.70
C LYS A 212 4.60 -2.96 2.62
N ASN A 213 5.64 -3.70 2.21
CA ASN A 213 6.13 -4.84 2.99
C ASN A 213 5.02 -5.86 3.35
N ASP A 214 4.73 -6.11 4.64
CA ASP A 214 3.70 -7.03 5.17
C ASP A 214 3.63 -8.39 4.46
N LEU A 215 4.80 -9.00 4.24
CA LEU A 215 4.95 -10.19 3.40
C LEU A 215 4.15 -11.40 3.90
N ASN A 216 3.87 -11.47 5.19
CA ASN A 216 3.17 -12.60 5.80
C ASN A 216 1.66 -12.58 5.54
N GLN A 217 1.11 -11.42 5.16
CA GLN A 217 -0.33 -11.25 4.90
C GLN A 217 -0.67 -11.14 3.41
N ILE A 218 0.30 -11.26 2.51
CA ILE A 218 0.11 -11.13 1.06
C ILE A 218 -1.05 -12.03 0.55
N SER A 219 -1.13 -13.28 1.00
CA SER A 219 -2.19 -14.19 0.54
C SER A 219 -3.60 -13.69 0.87
N ALA A 220 -3.78 -13.01 1.99
CA ALA A 220 -5.04 -12.46 2.46
C ALA A 220 -5.35 -11.07 1.89
N LEU A 221 -4.33 -10.36 1.39
CA LEU A 221 -4.42 -8.98 0.93
C LEU A 221 -4.27 -8.82 -0.60
N LEU A 222 -3.85 -9.87 -1.31
CA LEU A 222 -3.58 -9.82 -2.75
C LEU A 222 -4.74 -9.25 -3.58
N ASN A 223 -5.99 -9.55 -3.19
CA ASN A 223 -7.18 -9.07 -3.90
C ASN A 223 -7.59 -7.65 -3.50
N TYR A 224 -7.03 -7.10 -2.43
CA TYR A 224 -7.30 -5.75 -1.94
C TYR A 224 -6.28 -4.74 -2.44
N PHE A 225 -5.02 -5.15 -2.67
CA PHE A 225 -3.95 -4.27 -3.10
C PHE A 225 -3.64 -4.47 -4.57
N ASP A 226 -3.35 -3.37 -5.27
CA ASP A 226 -3.18 -3.35 -6.72
C ASP A 226 -1.73 -3.59 -7.16
N PHE A 227 -0.77 -3.38 -6.26
CA PHE A 227 0.67 -3.63 -6.44
C PHE A 227 1.35 -3.81 -5.08
N ALA A 228 2.63 -4.13 -5.07
CA ALA A 228 3.44 -4.19 -3.86
C ALA A 228 4.62 -3.23 -3.94
N ILE A 229 5.01 -2.67 -2.79
CA ILE A 229 6.27 -1.95 -2.60
C ILE A 229 7.03 -2.67 -1.49
N ASN A 230 8.27 -3.06 -1.76
CA ASN A 230 9.06 -3.81 -0.79
C ASN A 230 10.47 -3.27 -0.64
N GLU A 231 10.95 -3.31 0.59
CA GLU A 231 12.29 -2.95 0.97
C GLU A 231 13.05 -4.19 1.41
N GLU A 232 14.26 -4.35 0.84
CA GLU A 232 15.30 -5.27 1.31
C GLU A 232 14.93 -6.78 1.29
N CYS A 233 13.97 -7.22 0.44
CA CYS A 233 13.63 -8.65 0.38
C CYS A 233 14.82 -9.53 0.00
N ALA A 234 15.78 -9.04 -0.80
CA ALA A 234 16.97 -9.80 -1.16
C ALA A 234 17.95 -9.90 0.01
N LYS A 235 18.12 -8.81 0.77
CA LYS A 235 18.93 -8.81 1.98
C LYS A 235 18.44 -9.83 3.01
N TYR A 236 17.11 -9.96 3.14
CA TYR A 236 16.49 -10.89 4.10
C TYR A 236 16.16 -12.27 3.50
N GLY A 237 16.40 -12.50 2.21
CA GLY A 237 16.17 -13.79 1.55
C GLY A 237 14.68 -14.17 1.46
N GLU A 238 13.80 -13.20 1.24
CA GLU A 238 12.34 -13.41 1.30
C GLU A 238 11.58 -12.90 0.07
N CYS A 239 12.28 -12.59 -1.03
CA CYS A 239 11.64 -12.09 -2.26
C CYS A 239 10.59 -13.04 -2.84
N ASP A 240 10.73 -14.35 -2.64
CA ASP A 240 9.76 -15.35 -3.12
C ASP A 240 8.34 -15.12 -2.59
N LYS A 241 8.21 -14.52 -1.40
CA LYS A 241 6.92 -14.19 -0.79
C LYS A 241 6.11 -13.18 -1.62
N LEU A 242 6.77 -12.35 -2.45
CA LEU A 242 6.14 -11.34 -3.29
C LEU A 242 5.65 -11.89 -4.65
N THR A 243 6.03 -13.11 -5.03
CA THR A 243 5.64 -13.71 -6.31
C THR A 243 4.14 -13.86 -6.55
N PRO A 244 3.24 -13.92 -5.53
CA PRO A 244 1.80 -13.87 -5.77
C PRO A 244 1.35 -12.61 -6.53
N PHE A 245 1.94 -11.45 -6.26
CA PHE A 245 1.65 -10.21 -7.02
C PHE A 245 2.01 -10.38 -8.49
N ILE A 246 3.20 -10.88 -8.78
CA ILE A 246 3.65 -11.12 -10.16
C ILE A 246 2.74 -12.12 -10.89
N ARG A 247 2.37 -13.23 -10.24
CA ARG A 247 1.43 -14.22 -10.82
C ARG A 247 0.04 -13.64 -11.08
N ALA A 248 -0.35 -12.61 -10.33
CA ALA A 248 -1.59 -11.86 -10.54
C ALA A 248 -1.46 -10.73 -11.58
N GLY A 249 -0.31 -10.61 -12.27
CA GLY A 249 -0.03 -9.54 -13.24
C GLY A 249 0.24 -8.16 -12.63
N LYS A 250 0.41 -8.09 -11.30
CA LYS A 250 0.61 -6.85 -10.54
C LYS A 250 2.10 -6.54 -10.37
N ALA A 251 2.46 -5.25 -10.34
CA ALA A 251 3.83 -4.83 -10.12
C ALA A 251 4.32 -5.16 -8.70
N VAL A 252 5.63 -5.46 -8.60
CA VAL A 252 6.39 -5.42 -7.37
C VAL A 252 7.49 -4.38 -7.55
N PHE A 253 7.35 -3.26 -6.90
CA PHE A 253 8.36 -2.21 -6.79
C PHE A 253 9.28 -2.55 -5.62
N HIS A 254 10.56 -2.77 -5.89
CA HIS A 254 11.50 -3.28 -4.90
C HIS A 254 12.75 -2.40 -4.80
N VAL A 255 13.20 -2.18 -3.58
CA VAL A 255 14.45 -1.45 -3.33
C VAL A 255 15.36 -2.18 -2.34
N GLU A 256 16.66 -2.02 -2.56
CA GLU A 256 17.73 -2.38 -1.62
C GLU A 256 18.53 -1.12 -1.26
N TYR A 257 19.01 -1.09 -0.03
CA TYR A 257 19.81 0.05 0.46
C TYR A 257 21.30 -0.32 0.60
N GLU A 258 21.60 -1.44 1.22
CA GLU A 258 22.97 -1.87 1.51
C GLU A 258 23.56 -2.78 0.45
N LEU A 259 22.74 -3.64 -0.19
CA LEU A 259 23.21 -4.54 -1.23
C LEU A 259 23.54 -3.77 -2.51
N ARG A 260 24.66 -4.15 -3.15
CA ARG A 260 25.02 -3.66 -4.50
C ARG A 260 24.18 -4.38 -5.55
N ASN A 261 23.87 -3.73 -6.67
CA ASN A 261 23.06 -4.29 -7.77
C ASN A 261 23.50 -5.71 -8.18
N ALA A 262 24.82 -5.97 -8.25
CA ALA A 262 25.35 -7.29 -8.59
C ALA A 262 24.93 -8.41 -7.62
N GLN A 263 24.46 -8.09 -6.42
CA GLN A 263 24.10 -9.07 -5.39
C GLN A 263 22.61 -9.48 -5.46
N PHE A 264 21.75 -8.65 -6.06
CA PHE A 264 20.31 -8.92 -6.08
C PHE A 264 19.65 -8.82 -7.46
N CYS A 265 20.15 -7.99 -8.37
CA CYS A 265 19.45 -7.69 -9.63
C CYS A 265 19.16 -8.94 -10.47
N ALA A 266 20.11 -9.88 -10.60
CA ALA A 266 19.89 -11.07 -11.40
C ALA A 266 18.68 -11.88 -10.89
N MET A 267 18.57 -12.05 -9.56
CA MET A 267 17.47 -12.77 -8.93
C MET A 267 16.14 -12.00 -9.07
N THR A 268 16.12 -10.72 -8.72
CA THR A 268 14.87 -9.94 -8.73
C THR A 268 14.35 -9.67 -10.16
N THR A 269 15.26 -9.56 -11.16
CA THR A 269 14.89 -9.50 -12.57
C THR A 269 14.26 -10.82 -13.05
N ALA A 270 14.81 -11.97 -12.62
CA ALA A 270 14.22 -13.28 -12.93
C ALA A 270 12.82 -13.44 -12.30
N LEU A 271 12.55 -12.77 -11.19
CA LEU A 271 11.23 -12.69 -10.55
C LEU A 271 10.33 -11.63 -11.17
N HIS A 272 10.76 -10.91 -12.21
CA HIS A 272 10.03 -9.81 -12.86
C HIS A 272 9.70 -8.63 -11.94
N PHE A 273 10.53 -8.35 -10.94
CA PHE A 273 10.39 -7.19 -10.08
C PHE A 273 10.94 -5.93 -10.74
N SER A 274 10.39 -4.78 -10.37
CA SER A 274 10.91 -3.46 -10.73
C SER A 274 11.91 -3.01 -9.65
N SER A 275 13.14 -3.51 -9.73
CA SER A 275 14.13 -3.39 -8.67
C SER A 275 15.14 -2.28 -8.90
N MET A 276 15.57 -1.64 -7.82
CA MET A 276 16.68 -0.68 -7.83
C MET A 276 17.36 -0.63 -6.45
N ARG A 277 18.59 -0.14 -6.43
CA ARG A 277 19.21 0.33 -5.20
C ARG A 277 18.90 1.80 -5.00
N LYS A 278 18.67 2.21 -3.75
CA LYS A 278 18.46 3.59 -3.33
C LYS A 278 19.36 3.95 -2.14
N ASN A 279 19.52 5.24 -1.88
CA ASN A 279 19.95 5.71 -0.57
C ASN A 279 18.78 5.61 0.43
N LEU A 280 19.08 5.35 1.70
CA LEU A 280 18.05 5.17 2.74
C LEU A 280 17.16 6.41 2.94
N ASN A 281 17.67 7.60 2.66
CA ASN A 281 16.89 8.84 2.72
C ASN A 281 15.98 9.08 1.51
N LEU A 282 15.95 8.14 0.54
CA LEU A 282 15.11 8.19 -0.66
C LEU A 282 15.21 9.52 -1.41
N ASP A 283 16.43 9.98 -1.63
CA ASP A 283 16.78 11.14 -2.45
C ASP A 283 16.72 10.83 -3.97
N ALA A 284 17.06 11.79 -4.85
CA ALA A 284 16.95 11.63 -6.29
C ALA A 284 17.81 10.50 -6.90
N PRO A 285 19.06 10.22 -6.49
CA PRO A 285 19.87 9.15 -7.03
C PRO A 285 19.18 7.78 -6.99
N ARG A 286 19.29 7.04 -8.11
CA ARG A 286 18.74 5.69 -8.27
C ARG A 286 19.67 4.82 -9.10
N TRP A 287 19.75 3.54 -8.75
CA TRP A 287 20.55 2.55 -9.49
C TRP A 287 19.65 1.36 -9.84
N PRO A 288 18.95 1.40 -10.99
CA PRO A 288 18.02 0.35 -11.39
C PRO A 288 18.74 -0.94 -11.77
N CYS A 289 18.05 -2.03 -11.66
CA CYS A 289 18.41 -3.28 -12.29
C CYS A 289 18.02 -3.27 -13.81
#